data_3106faab6b51d10704fa5b161a2e1450
#
_entry.id   3106faab6b51d10704fa5b161a2e1450
#
_cell.length_a   1.000
_cell.length_b   1.000
_cell.length_c   1.000
_cell.angle_alpha   90.00
_cell.angle_beta   90.00
_cell.angle_gamma   90.00
#
_symmetry.space_group_name_H-M   'P 1'
#
loop_
_entity.id
_entity.type
_entity.pdbx_description
1 polymer ?
#
loop_
_entity_poly.entity_id
_entity_poly.type
_entity_poly.pdbx_seq_one_letter_code
_entity_poly.pdbx_strand_id
1 'polypeptide(L)'
;MKKVCFIVAMQGEAKPLIRHFGLHHIEGCFGSLPPQAYRASYAEKEIFLVTNGIEQETGLDYIGCEAAVLSAHLAVSSFSPDLIINAGTAGDFVSKGAEIGDVYLSNKYVVFHDRRVPIPGWDKMGQGYLPCVDPLNIISEINVKSGVCTSGSSLDITGDDLEQMKQTGGEVKDMEAGAVAWVASLYNIPLLCVKAITDLVDAGHSTPEQFNDNFLLATQRLDDVCFRLIDEKLVDKL
;
A
#
# COMPACT_ATOMS: atom_id res chain seq x y z
N MET A 1 22.20 5.84 -8.75
CA MET A 1 21.59 5.82 -7.40
C MET A 1 20.19 5.25 -7.56
N LYS A 2 19.84 4.21 -6.80
CA LYS A 2 18.51 3.56 -6.91
C LYS A 2 17.42 4.54 -6.48
N LYS A 3 16.35 4.64 -7.25
CA LYS A 3 15.18 5.48 -6.96
C LYS A 3 14.08 4.63 -6.34
N VAL A 4 13.67 4.93 -5.14
CA VAL A 4 12.56 4.27 -4.45
C VAL A 4 11.42 5.26 -4.29
N CYS A 5 10.22 4.89 -4.70
CA CYS A 5 9.04 5.73 -4.58
C CYS A 5 7.99 5.09 -3.68
N PHE A 6 7.70 5.74 -2.56
CA PHE A 6 6.57 5.38 -1.72
C PHE A 6 5.27 5.95 -2.29
N ILE A 7 4.24 5.13 -2.40
CA ILE A 7 2.86 5.54 -2.69
C ILE A 7 2.06 5.30 -1.41
N VAL A 8 1.52 6.36 -0.85
CA VAL A 8 0.81 6.37 0.44
C VAL A 8 -0.51 7.11 0.25
N ALA A 9 -1.62 6.54 0.71
CA ALA A 9 -2.92 7.16 0.49
C ALA A 9 -3.06 8.45 1.31
N MET A 10 -2.88 8.36 2.62
CA MET A 10 -3.24 9.41 3.57
C MET A 10 -2.04 10.17 4.11
N GLN A 11 -2.24 11.46 4.35
CA GLN A 11 -1.24 12.32 5.01
C GLN A 11 -0.86 11.81 6.41
N GLY A 12 -1.83 11.21 7.13
CA GLY A 12 -1.58 10.62 8.44
C GLY A 12 -0.55 9.48 8.42
N GLU A 13 -0.59 8.65 7.39
CA GLU A 13 0.38 7.56 7.15
C GLU A 13 1.72 8.08 6.63
N ALA A 14 1.68 9.14 5.81
CA ALA A 14 2.86 9.70 5.17
C ALA A 14 3.75 10.53 6.12
N LYS A 15 3.14 11.26 7.08
CA LYS A 15 3.86 12.17 7.98
C LYS A 15 5.03 11.55 8.75
N PRO A 16 4.92 10.34 9.33
CA PRO A 16 6.07 9.70 9.98
C PRO A 16 7.22 9.48 8.99
N LEU A 17 6.95 8.91 7.83
CA LEU A 17 7.93 8.67 6.77
C LEU A 17 8.60 9.96 6.27
N ILE A 18 7.80 11.02 6.05
CA ILE A 18 8.31 12.33 5.62
C ILE A 18 9.33 12.87 6.63
N ARG A 19 9.02 12.77 7.93
CA ARG A 19 9.94 13.22 8.99
C ARG A 19 11.17 12.33 9.10
N HIS A 20 10.99 11.02 9.04
CA HIS A 20 12.05 10.04 9.24
C HIS A 20 13.11 10.13 8.15
N PHE A 21 12.70 10.19 6.87
CA PHE A 21 13.62 10.34 5.74
C PHE A 21 14.02 11.80 5.45
N GLY A 22 13.49 12.79 6.16
CA GLY A 22 13.75 14.20 5.90
C GLY A 22 13.27 14.64 4.52
N LEU A 23 12.09 14.16 4.09
CA LEU A 23 11.56 14.46 2.76
C LEU A 23 11.06 15.90 2.68
N HIS A 24 11.37 16.59 1.59
CA HIS A 24 10.93 17.94 1.28
C HIS A 24 9.85 17.91 0.20
N HIS A 25 8.81 18.70 0.38
CA HIS A 25 7.73 18.86 -0.59
C HIS A 25 8.25 19.41 -1.92
N ILE A 26 7.74 18.86 -3.03
CA ILE A 26 8.02 19.35 -4.38
C ILE A 26 6.83 20.15 -4.85
N GLU A 27 6.89 21.47 -4.65
CA GLU A 27 5.80 22.40 -5.00
C GLU A 27 5.46 22.30 -6.50
N GLY A 28 4.15 22.29 -6.80
CA GLY A 28 3.64 22.28 -8.17
C GLY A 28 4.00 21.07 -9.02
N CYS A 29 4.51 19.99 -8.42
CA CYS A 29 4.99 18.80 -9.13
C CYS A 29 3.95 18.24 -10.11
N PHE A 30 2.69 18.22 -9.72
CA PHE A 30 1.60 17.66 -10.50
C PHE A 30 0.56 18.70 -10.96
N GLY A 31 0.95 19.98 -10.98
CA GLY A 31 0.09 21.08 -11.38
C GLY A 31 -1.12 21.27 -10.46
N SER A 32 -2.33 21.21 -11.02
CA SER A 32 -3.59 21.36 -10.27
C SER A 32 -4.15 20.04 -9.74
N LEU A 33 -3.49 18.91 -9.98
CA LEU A 33 -3.95 17.61 -9.53
C LEU A 33 -3.71 17.43 -8.02
N PRO A 34 -4.58 16.70 -7.31
CA PRO A 34 -4.52 16.57 -5.85
C PRO A 34 -3.26 15.90 -5.28
N PRO A 35 -2.64 14.89 -5.94
CA PRO A 35 -1.49 14.20 -5.37
C PRO A 35 -0.34 15.13 -5.04
N GLN A 36 0.35 14.87 -3.93
CA GLN A 36 1.49 15.66 -3.47
C GLN A 36 2.76 14.80 -3.47
N ALA A 37 3.87 15.41 -3.88
CA ALA A 37 5.14 14.74 -3.99
C ALA A 37 6.17 15.30 -3.02
N TYR A 38 7.00 14.40 -2.49
CA TYR A 38 8.11 14.72 -1.59
C TYR A 38 9.36 13.99 -2.05
N ARG A 39 10.55 14.52 -1.74
CA ARG A 39 11.83 13.88 -2.06
C ARG A 39 12.91 14.14 -1.02
N ALA A 40 13.85 13.19 -0.92
CA ALA A 40 15.14 13.37 -0.25
C ALA A 40 16.18 12.41 -0.84
N SER A 41 17.45 12.65 -0.52
CA SER A 41 18.51 11.65 -0.69
C SER A 41 18.77 11.01 0.67
N TYR A 42 18.68 9.69 0.77
CA TYR A 42 18.91 8.94 2.00
C TYR A 42 19.57 7.60 1.70
N ALA A 43 20.57 7.21 2.49
CA ALA A 43 21.28 5.91 2.36
C ALA A 43 21.68 5.57 0.91
N GLU A 44 22.27 6.51 0.18
CA GLU A 44 22.69 6.38 -1.23
C GLU A 44 21.54 6.13 -2.22
N LYS A 45 20.30 6.41 -1.84
CA LYS A 45 19.10 6.32 -2.67
C LYS A 45 18.44 7.68 -2.85
N GLU A 46 17.72 7.86 -3.94
CA GLU A 46 16.72 8.92 -4.08
C GLU A 46 15.38 8.36 -3.60
N ILE A 47 14.86 8.97 -2.55
CA ILE A 47 13.57 8.61 -1.98
C ILE A 47 12.53 9.62 -2.44
N PHE A 48 11.47 9.13 -3.06
CA PHE A 48 10.27 9.89 -3.38
C PHE A 48 9.11 9.35 -2.54
N LEU A 49 8.17 10.21 -2.22
CA LEU A 49 6.89 9.83 -1.62
C LEU A 49 5.79 10.61 -2.31
N VAL A 50 4.74 9.93 -2.72
CA VAL A 50 3.55 10.54 -3.33
C VAL A 50 2.33 10.14 -2.51
N THR A 51 1.54 11.15 -2.09
CA THR A 51 0.24 10.94 -1.45
C THR A 51 -0.89 11.15 -2.45
N ASN A 52 -2.08 10.62 -2.14
CA ASN A 52 -3.26 10.82 -2.99
C ASN A 52 -3.78 12.28 -2.96
N GLY A 53 -3.32 13.07 -1.98
CA GLY A 53 -3.72 14.45 -1.80
C GLY A 53 -5.01 14.59 -1.00
N ILE A 54 -5.49 15.83 -0.88
CA ILE A 54 -6.62 16.22 -0.03
C ILE A 54 -7.74 16.80 -0.90
N GLU A 55 -8.96 16.38 -0.65
CA GLU A 55 -10.16 16.97 -1.22
C GLU A 55 -10.39 18.36 -0.60
N GLN A 56 -10.55 19.38 -1.45
CA GLN A 56 -10.49 20.79 -1.00
C GLN A 56 -11.72 21.24 -0.20
N GLU A 57 -12.89 20.67 -0.45
CA GLU A 57 -14.12 21.09 0.24
C GLU A 57 -14.22 20.47 1.64
N THR A 58 -13.84 19.21 1.79
CA THR A 58 -13.94 18.47 3.04
C THR A 58 -12.68 18.47 3.88
N GLY A 59 -11.52 18.71 3.26
CA GLY A 59 -10.21 18.60 3.90
C GLY A 59 -9.78 17.16 4.19
N LEU A 60 -10.47 16.16 3.61
CA LEU A 60 -10.16 14.75 3.80
C LEU A 60 -9.17 14.25 2.74
N ASP A 61 -8.37 13.26 3.11
CA ASP A 61 -7.49 12.58 2.17
C ASP A 61 -8.31 11.81 1.12
N TYR A 62 -7.87 11.86 -0.14
CA TYR A 62 -8.37 10.95 -1.17
C TYR A 62 -7.89 9.53 -0.88
N ILE A 63 -8.81 8.58 -0.84
CA ILE A 63 -8.56 7.15 -0.65
C ILE A 63 -9.14 6.33 -1.80
N GLY A 64 -8.75 5.07 -1.89
CA GLY A 64 -9.31 4.12 -2.84
C GLY A 64 -8.53 4.00 -4.14
N CYS A 65 -8.96 3.05 -4.96
CA CYS A 65 -8.27 2.62 -6.16
C CYS A 65 -8.07 3.73 -7.20
N GLU A 66 -9.06 4.62 -7.39
CA GLU A 66 -9.03 5.69 -8.38
C GLU A 66 -7.93 6.71 -8.07
N ALA A 67 -7.87 7.15 -6.82
CA ALA A 67 -6.85 8.08 -6.37
C ALA A 67 -5.44 7.45 -6.43
N ALA A 68 -5.33 6.18 -6.05
CA ALA A 68 -4.09 5.43 -6.09
C ALA A 68 -3.55 5.21 -7.52
N VAL A 69 -4.44 4.99 -8.51
CA VAL A 69 -4.03 4.94 -9.94
C VAL A 69 -3.40 6.26 -10.37
N LEU A 70 -4.06 7.38 -10.05
CA LEU A 70 -3.55 8.70 -10.41
C LEU A 70 -2.19 8.96 -9.77
N SER A 71 -2.06 8.73 -8.47
CA SER A 71 -0.82 8.95 -7.72
C SER A 71 0.32 8.08 -8.24
N ALA A 72 0.07 6.79 -8.46
CA ALA A 72 1.07 5.87 -9.00
C ALA A 72 1.50 6.23 -10.41
N HIS A 73 0.56 6.58 -11.30
CA HIS A 73 0.87 7.02 -12.66
C HIS A 73 1.73 8.28 -12.67
N LEU A 74 1.37 9.29 -11.88
CA LEU A 74 2.12 10.54 -11.78
C LEU A 74 3.52 10.30 -11.20
N ALA A 75 3.65 9.46 -10.18
CA ALA A 75 4.94 9.09 -9.61
C ALA A 75 5.86 8.43 -10.63
N VAL A 76 5.35 7.45 -11.38
CA VAL A 76 6.13 6.75 -12.41
C VAL A 76 6.54 7.69 -13.52
N SER A 77 5.60 8.48 -14.03
CA SER A 77 5.84 9.40 -15.15
C SER A 77 6.84 10.51 -14.82
N SER A 78 6.83 10.98 -13.54
CA SER A 78 7.68 12.09 -13.12
C SER A 78 9.06 11.66 -12.63
N PHE A 79 9.14 10.51 -11.94
CA PHE A 79 10.37 10.13 -11.23
C PHE A 79 11.07 8.90 -11.82
N SER A 80 10.37 8.06 -12.60
CA SER A 80 10.89 6.80 -13.13
C SER A 80 11.58 5.97 -12.05
N PRO A 81 10.85 5.52 -11.00
CA PRO A 81 11.43 4.78 -9.89
C PRO A 81 11.88 3.38 -10.32
N ASP A 82 12.93 2.87 -9.66
CA ASP A 82 13.41 1.49 -9.82
C ASP A 82 12.61 0.50 -8.96
N LEU A 83 11.94 1.01 -7.91
CA LEU A 83 11.07 0.25 -7.01
C LEU A 83 9.94 1.14 -6.52
N ILE A 84 8.72 0.62 -6.53
CA ILE A 84 7.57 1.22 -5.85
C ILE A 84 7.34 0.48 -4.54
N ILE A 85 7.12 1.23 -3.45
CA ILE A 85 6.63 0.71 -2.18
C ILE A 85 5.26 1.31 -1.93
N ASN A 86 4.20 0.50 -1.98
CA ASN A 86 2.89 0.93 -1.53
C ASN A 86 2.80 0.70 -0.02
N ALA A 87 2.87 1.77 0.75
CA ALA A 87 2.85 1.75 2.20
C ALA A 87 1.52 2.31 2.72
N GLY A 88 0.90 1.65 3.70
CA GLY A 88 -0.35 2.09 4.28
C GLY A 88 -0.92 1.12 5.32
N THR A 89 -2.09 1.47 5.85
CA THR A 89 -2.83 0.64 6.79
C THR A 89 -3.72 -0.38 6.07
N ALA A 90 -4.14 -1.42 6.76
CA ALA A 90 -4.96 -2.50 6.21
C ALA A 90 -5.73 -3.23 7.32
N GLY A 91 -6.75 -3.98 6.92
CA GLY A 91 -7.41 -4.99 7.74
C GLY A 91 -6.90 -6.40 7.44
N ASP A 92 -7.06 -7.32 8.40
CA ASP A 92 -6.76 -8.74 8.25
C ASP A 92 -7.69 -9.58 9.13
N PHE A 93 -7.45 -10.88 9.26
CA PHE A 93 -8.35 -11.83 9.92
C PHE A 93 -7.70 -12.44 11.18
N VAL A 94 -8.42 -12.36 12.32
CA VAL A 94 -8.05 -13.10 13.55
C VAL A 94 -7.93 -14.60 13.28
N SER A 95 -8.86 -15.13 12.49
CA SER A 95 -8.88 -16.56 12.13
C SER A 95 -7.63 -17.02 11.37
N LYS A 96 -6.86 -16.07 10.82
CA LYS A 96 -5.57 -16.32 10.16
C LYS A 96 -4.36 -15.94 11.04
N GLY A 97 -4.60 -15.56 12.30
CA GLY A 97 -3.57 -15.23 13.28
C GLY A 97 -3.02 -13.81 13.15
N ALA A 98 -3.80 -12.88 12.57
CA ALA A 98 -3.44 -11.48 12.55
C ALA A 98 -3.71 -10.81 13.90
N GLU A 99 -2.86 -9.84 14.23
CA GLU A 99 -2.98 -8.99 15.41
C GLU A 99 -2.88 -7.51 15.00
N ILE A 100 -3.52 -6.64 15.78
CA ILE A 100 -3.41 -5.18 15.58
C ILE A 100 -1.94 -4.75 15.70
N GLY A 101 -1.48 -3.97 14.73
CA GLY A 101 -0.10 -3.50 14.66
C GLY A 101 0.88 -4.47 14.00
N ASP A 102 0.44 -5.65 13.57
CA ASP A 102 1.24 -6.50 12.69
C ASP A 102 1.57 -5.76 11.40
N VAL A 103 2.77 -6.00 10.84
CA VAL A 103 3.14 -5.48 9.54
C VAL A 103 3.34 -6.64 8.57
N TYR A 104 2.75 -6.51 7.40
CA TYR A 104 2.83 -7.46 6.31
C TYR A 104 3.59 -6.90 5.13
N LEU A 105 4.42 -7.74 4.51
CA LEU A 105 4.94 -7.51 3.16
C LEU A 105 4.13 -8.35 2.17
N SER A 106 3.75 -7.75 1.03
CA SER A 106 3.07 -8.50 -0.03
C SER A 106 3.95 -9.62 -0.56
N ASN A 107 3.34 -10.77 -0.85
CA ASN A 107 4.01 -11.88 -1.49
C ASN A 107 3.25 -12.34 -2.74
N LYS A 108 3.99 -12.93 -3.70
CA LYS A 108 3.47 -13.51 -4.94
C LYS A 108 2.76 -12.50 -5.87
N TYR A 109 1.61 -11.98 -5.45
CA TYR A 109 0.76 -11.10 -6.24
C TYR A 109 -0.17 -10.28 -5.35
N VAL A 110 -0.76 -9.23 -5.93
CA VAL A 110 -1.84 -8.45 -5.35
C VAL A 110 -3.11 -8.73 -6.15
N VAL A 111 -4.26 -8.81 -5.47
CA VAL A 111 -5.56 -9.12 -6.07
C VAL A 111 -6.60 -8.06 -5.74
N PHE A 112 -7.78 -8.16 -6.36
CA PHE A 112 -8.96 -7.39 -5.99
C PHE A 112 -10.04 -8.31 -5.43
N HIS A 113 -10.72 -7.89 -4.37
CA HIS A 113 -11.82 -8.63 -3.77
C HIS A 113 -13.21 -8.10 -4.19
N ASP A 114 -13.31 -6.88 -4.72
CA ASP A 114 -14.57 -6.25 -5.11
C ASP A 114 -14.84 -6.28 -6.63
N ARG A 115 -13.88 -6.70 -7.46
CA ARG A 115 -14.03 -6.72 -8.91
C ARG A 115 -14.59 -8.06 -9.40
N ARG A 116 -15.84 -8.05 -9.72
CA ARG A 116 -16.59 -9.23 -10.21
C ARG A 116 -17.05 -9.03 -11.65
N VAL A 117 -16.40 -9.67 -12.59
CA VAL A 117 -16.76 -9.68 -14.02
C VAL A 117 -16.96 -11.13 -14.45
N PRO A 118 -18.16 -11.73 -14.27
CA PRO A 118 -18.40 -13.16 -14.49
C PRO A 118 -18.52 -13.50 -15.98
N ILE A 119 -17.52 -13.14 -16.75
CA ILE A 119 -17.37 -13.43 -18.18
C ILE A 119 -16.04 -14.13 -18.38
N PRO A 120 -15.98 -15.31 -19.04
CA PRO A 120 -14.76 -16.05 -19.25
C PRO A 120 -13.60 -15.20 -19.79
N GLY A 121 -12.46 -15.23 -19.11
CA GLY A 121 -11.26 -14.42 -19.41
C GLY A 121 -11.25 -13.06 -18.69
N TRP A 122 -12.40 -12.40 -18.57
CA TRP A 122 -12.51 -11.13 -17.83
C TRP A 122 -12.59 -11.34 -16.32
N ASP A 123 -13.06 -12.51 -15.88
CA ASP A 123 -13.10 -12.92 -14.49
C ASP A 123 -11.71 -12.88 -13.85
N LYS A 124 -10.72 -13.52 -14.48
CA LYS A 124 -9.33 -13.50 -14.01
C LYS A 124 -8.70 -12.11 -14.07
N MET A 125 -9.00 -11.35 -15.14
CA MET A 125 -8.52 -9.98 -15.27
C MET A 125 -9.13 -9.08 -14.19
N GLY A 126 -10.40 -9.29 -13.82
CA GLY A 126 -11.05 -8.60 -12.71
C GLY A 126 -10.40 -8.91 -11.37
N GLN A 127 -10.06 -10.18 -11.12
CA GLN A 127 -9.39 -10.60 -9.88
C GLN A 127 -7.97 -10.01 -9.72
N GLY A 128 -7.27 -9.70 -10.83
CA GLY A 128 -5.97 -9.04 -10.80
C GLY A 128 -4.80 -10.01 -10.95
N TYR A 129 -4.38 -10.69 -9.89
CA TYR A 129 -3.14 -11.49 -9.83
C TYR A 129 -1.92 -10.71 -10.34
N LEU A 130 -1.81 -9.45 -9.87
CA LEU A 130 -0.78 -8.51 -10.30
C LEU A 130 0.53 -8.81 -9.58
N PRO A 131 1.67 -8.96 -10.28
CA PRO A 131 2.91 -9.38 -9.67
C PRO A 131 3.46 -8.37 -8.67
N CYS A 132 4.04 -8.85 -7.59
CA CYS A 132 4.86 -8.09 -6.66
C CYS A 132 6.17 -8.84 -6.39
N VAL A 133 7.15 -8.13 -5.82
CA VAL A 133 8.43 -8.75 -5.44
C VAL A 133 8.21 -9.78 -4.34
N ASP A 134 9.03 -10.83 -4.33
CA ASP A 134 9.00 -11.84 -3.29
C ASP A 134 9.90 -11.40 -2.12
N PRO A 135 9.34 -11.13 -0.92
CA PRO A 135 10.10 -10.64 0.22
C PRO A 135 10.75 -11.74 1.07
N LEU A 136 10.71 -13.01 0.66
CA LEU A 136 11.16 -14.15 1.49
C LEU A 136 12.58 -13.97 2.05
N ASN A 137 13.47 -13.32 1.29
CA ASN A 137 14.85 -13.10 1.70
C ASN A 137 15.01 -12.09 2.83
N ILE A 138 14.00 -11.28 3.14
CA ILE A 138 14.08 -10.19 4.11
C ILE A 138 13.10 -10.30 5.28
N ILE A 139 12.07 -11.13 5.18
CA ILE A 139 11.01 -11.25 6.20
C ILE A 139 11.59 -11.56 7.59
N SER A 140 12.50 -12.53 7.66
CA SER A 140 13.10 -12.94 8.94
C SER A 140 14.04 -11.90 9.53
N GLU A 141 14.61 -11.03 8.70
CA GLU A 141 15.53 -10.00 9.16
C GLU A 141 14.83 -8.86 9.90
N ILE A 142 13.59 -8.55 9.52
CA ILE A 142 12.80 -7.45 10.10
C ILE A 142 11.63 -7.91 10.96
N ASN A 143 11.44 -9.22 11.11
CA ASN A 143 10.38 -9.82 11.92
C ASN A 143 8.97 -9.29 11.56
N VAL A 144 8.61 -9.44 10.29
CA VAL A 144 7.30 -9.09 9.76
C VAL A 144 6.62 -10.33 9.18
N LYS A 145 5.32 -10.23 8.93
CA LYS A 145 4.55 -11.27 8.26
C LYS A 145 4.57 -11.08 6.73
N SER A 146 4.07 -12.06 6.00
CA SER A 146 3.83 -11.91 4.57
C SER A 146 2.46 -12.48 4.21
N GLY A 147 1.80 -11.85 3.23
CA GLY A 147 0.47 -12.25 2.81
C GLY A 147 0.11 -11.69 1.44
N VAL A 148 -0.97 -12.19 0.88
CA VAL A 148 -1.53 -11.68 -0.38
C VAL A 148 -2.37 -10.45 -0.08
N CYS A 149 -1.93 -9.27 -0.53
CA CYS A 149 -2.73 -8.05 -0.43
C CYS A 149 -3.93 -8.15 -1.39
N THR A 150 -5.08 -7.64 -0.92
CA THR A 150 -6.31 -7.64 -1.69
C THR A 150 -7.04 -6.31 -1.52
N SER A 151 -7.38 -5.67 -2.64
CA SER A 151 -7.92 -4.31 -2.65
C SER A 151 -9.38 -4.27 -3.08
N GLY A 152 -10.11 -3.33 -2.51
CA GLY A 152 -11.45 -2.93 -2.92
C GLY A 152 -11.71 -1.49 -2.52
N SER A 153 -12.69 -0.84 -3.15
CA SER A 153 -12.97 0.59 -2.90
C SER A 153 -13.91 0.84 -1.72
N SER A 154 -14.17 -0.18 -0.89
CA SER A 154 -15.01 -0.06 0.32
C SER A 154 -14.22 -0.43 1.58
N LEU A 155 -14.43 0.35 2.65
CA LEU A 155 -13.85 0.05 3.96
C LEU A 155 -14.50 -1.16 4.62
N ASP A 156 -15.82 -1.34 4.46
CA ASP A 156 -16.55 -2.52 4.87
C ASP A 156 -16.28 -3.73 3.95
N ILE A 157 -16.88 -4.86 4.27
CA ILE A 157 -16.71 -6.08 3.50
C ILE A 157 -18.08 -6.78 3.34
N THR A 158 -18.33 -7.29 2.14
CA THR A 158 -19.53 -8.07 1.83
C THR A 158 -19.25 -9.57 1.84
N GLY A 159 -20.29 -10.39 1.85
CA GLY A 159 -20.15 -11.84 1.72
C GLY A 159 -19.49 -12.25 0.40
N ASP A 160 -19.79 -11.52 -0.68
CA ASP A 160 -19.21 -11.78 -2.00
C ASP A 160 -17.71 -11.43 -2.04
N ASP A 161 -17.30 -10.37 -1.32
CA ASP A 161 -15.89 -9.98 -1.20
C ASP A 161 -15.11 -11.05 -0.43
N LEU A 162 -15.66 -11.53 0.69
CA LEU A 162 -15.06 -12.64 1.46
C LEU A 162 -14.90 -13.90 0.63
N GLU A 163 -15.90 -14.25 -0.18
CA GLU A 163 -15.80 -15.40 -1.06
C GLU A 163 -14.72 -15.22 -2.13
N GLN A 164 -14.59 -14.02 -2.71
CA GLN A 164 -13.54 -13.73 -3.68
C GLN A 164 -12.16 -13.73 -3.03
N MET A 165 -12.00 -13.16 -1.83
CA MET A 165 -10.76 -13.24 -1.06
C MET A 165 -10.34 -14.69 -0.79
N LYS A 166 -11.29 -15.54 -0.42
CA LYS A 166 -11.04 -16.97 -0.21
C LYS A 166 -10.59 -17.68 -1.49
N GLN A 167 -11.21 -17.36 -2.64
CA GLN A 167 -10.84 -17.93 -3.94
C GLN A 167 -9.47 -17.48 -4.41
N THR A 168 -9.11 -16.22 -4.20
CA THR A 168 -7.85 -15.61 -4.64
C THR A 168 -6.71 -15.80 -3.64
N GLY A 169 -7.00 -16.20 -2.41
CA GLY A 169 -6.04 -16.25 -1.31
C GLY A 169 -5.71 -14.90 -0.70
N GLY A 170 -6.54 -13.87 -0.98
CA GLY A 170 -6.39 -12.54 -0.39
C GLY A 170 -6.56 -12.57 1.13
N GLU A 171 -5.68 -11.88 1.84
CA GLU A 171 -5.64 -11.83 3.31
C GLU A 171 -5.63 -10.39 3.80
N VAL A 172 -4.62 -9.64 3.40
CA VAL A 172 -4.37 -8.28 3.84
C VAL A 172 -5.25 -7.33 3.02
N LYS A 173 -6.36 -6.90 3.62
CA LYS A 173 -7.40 -6.09 2.97
C LYS A 173 -7.08 -4.62 3.02
N ASP A 174 -6.94 -3.99 1.87
CA ASP A 174 -6.74 -2.55 1.74
C ASP A 174 -7.62 -1.92 0.65
N MET A 175 -7.36 -0.66 0.32
CA MET A 175 -8.13 0.06 -0.69
C MET A 175 -7.27 0.56 -1.88
N GLU A 176 -5.96 0.32 -1.93
CA GLU A 176 -5.06 0.92 -2.92
C GLU A 176 -4.06 -0.03 -3.59
N ALA A 177 -3.59 -1.07 -2.90
CA ALA A 177 -2.48 -1.91 -3.37
C ALA A 177 -2.72 -2.50 -4.77
N GLY A 178 -3.94 -2.94 -5.06
CA GLY A 178 -4.30 -3.48 -6.37
C GLY A 178 -4.20 -2.44 -7.48
N ALA A 179 -4.58 -1.20 -7.20
CA ALA A 179 -4.50 -0.10 -8.15
C ALA A 179 -3.03 0.29 -8.44
N VAL A 180 -2.21 0.38 -7.39
CA VAL A 180 -0.76 0.64 -7.51
C VAL A 180 -0.08 -0.51 -8.25
N ALA A 181 -0.43 -1.76 -7.94
CA ALA A 181 0.10 -2.95 -8.61
C ALA A 181 -0.25 -2.97 -10.11
N TRP A 182 -1.48 -2.57 -10.45
CA TRP A 182 -1.89 -2.46 -11.84
C TRP A 182 -1.03 -1.45 -12.60
N VAL A 183 -0.82 -0.26 -12.06
CA VAL A 183 0.04 0.75 -12.69
C VAL A 183 1.48 0.24 -12.77
N ALA A 184 2.05 -0.30 -11.68
CA ALA A 184 3.41 -0.84 -11.65
C ALA A 184 3.61 -1.91 -12.75
N SER A 185 2.61 -2.79 -12.95
CA SER A 185 2.66 -3.83 -13.98
C SER A 185 2.69 -3.26 -15.42
N LEU A 186 1.95 -2.19 -15.69
CA LEU A 186 1.94 -1.53 -16.99
C LEU A 186 3.31 -0.91 -17.37
N TYR A 187 4.06 -0.48 -16.36
CA TYR A 187 5.38 0.11 -16.53
C TYR A 187 6.54 -0.87 -16.28
N ASN A 188 6.24 -2.14 -15.93
CA ASN A 188 7.22 -3.14 -15.57
C ASN A 188 8.15 -2.70 -14.41
N ILE A 189 7.61 -2.00 -13.43
CA ILE A 189 8.33 -1.56 -12.24
C ILE A 189 8.06 -2.54 -11.10
N PRO A 190 9.10 -3.04 -10.40
CA PRO A 190 8.93 -3.86 -9.21
C PRO A 190 8.09 -3.14 -8.14
N LEU A 191 7.18 -3.88 -7.50
CA LEU A 191 6.32 -3.39 -6.42
C LEU A 191 6.49 -4.23 -5.17
N LEU A 192 6.59 -3.58 -4.01
CA LEU A 192 6.41 -4.16 -2.69
C LEU A 192 5.26 -3.44 -1.99
N CYS A 193 4.29 -4.15 -1.42
CA CYS A 193 3.32 -3.54 -0.50
C CYS A 193 3.77 -3.78 0.94
N VAL A 194 3.68 -2.73 1.77
CA VAL A 194 3.95 -2.76 3.21
C VAL A 194 2.69 -2.31 3.92
N LYS A 195 2.06 -3.20 4.67
CA LYS A 195 0.74 -2.96 5.27
C LYS A 195 0.76 -3.20 6.76
N ALA A 196 0.31 -2.21 7.55
CA ALA A 196 0.18 -2.31 8.99
C ALA A 196 -1.29 -2.47 9.40
N ILE A 197 -1.59 -3.43 10.27
CA ILE A 197 -2.96 -3.83 10.58
C ILE A 197 -3.59 -2.88 11.60
N THR A 198 -4.70 -2.25 11.18
CA THR A 198 -5.55 -1.38 12.01
C THR A 198 -6.80 -2.06 12.52
N ASP A 199 -7.32 -3.04 11.77
CA ASP A 199 -8.61 -3.67 12.05
C ASP A 199 -8.59 -5.15 11.72
N LEU A 200 -9.40 -5.89 12.46
CA LEU A 200 -9.56 -7.33 12.32
C LEU A 200 -10.98 -7.59 11.81
N VAL A 201 -11.09 -7.96 10.55
CA VAL A 201 -12.33 -8.04 9.77
C VAL A 201 -13.36 -9.01 10.40
N ASP A 202 -12.88 -10.09 11.00
CA ASP A 202 -13.69 -11.16 11.60
C ASP A 202 -13.76 -11.12 13.13
N ALA A 203 -13.31 -10.04 13.77
CA ALA A 203 -13.33 -9.90 15.24
C ALA A 203 -14.69 -9.49 15.81
N GLY A 204 -15.69 -9.23 14.97
CA GLY A 204 -17.04 -8.83 15.43
C GLY A 204 -17.14 -7.39 15.94
N HIS A 205 -16.14 -6.58 15.73
CA HIS A 205 -16.12 -5.14 16.02
C HIS A 205 -16.27 -4.31 14.76
N SER A 206 -16.74 -3.06 14.92
CA SER A 206 -16.87 -2.11 13.80
C SER A 206 -15.50 -1.77 13.21
N THR A 207 -15.31 -1.99 11.91
CA THR A 207 -14.07 -1.65 11.20
C THR A 207 -13.67 -0.17 11.35
N PRO A 208 -14.60 0.81 11.18
CA PRO A 208 -14.24 2.22 11.38
C PRO A 208 -13.77 2.57 12.79
N GLU A 209 -14.35 1.95 13.83
CA GLU A 209 -13.92 2.17 15.22
C GLU A 209 -12.53 1.61 15.46
N GLN A 210 -12.29 0.36 15.06
CA GLN A 210 -10.97 -0.27 15.18
C GLN A 210 -9.90 0.54 14.42
N PHE A 211 -10.19 0.97 13.20
CA PHE A 211 -9.30 1.80 12.39
C PHE A 211 -8.89 3.06 13.16
N ASN A 212 -9.85 3.83 13.67
CA ASN A 212 -9.57 5.07 14.39
C ASN A 212 -8.75 4.83 15.67
N ASP A 213 -9.09 3.80 16.45
CA ASP A 213 -8.43 3.51 17.71
C ASP A 213 -6.98 3.04 17.54
N ASN A 214 -6.70 2.33 16.43
CA ASN A 214 -5.41 1.68 16.21
C ASN A 214 -4.52 2.41 15.18
N PHE A 215 -5.02 3.46 14.54
CA PHE A 215 -4.32 4.16 13.45
C PHE A 215 -2.92 4.63 13.84
N LEU A 216 -2.78 5.22 15.03
CA LEU A 216 -1.49 5.73 15.50
C LEU A 216 -0.47 4.60 15.71
N LEU A 217 -0.89 3.49 16.31
CA LEU A 217 -0.01 2.33 16.51
C LEU A 217 0.41 1.73 15.17
N ALA A 218 -0.54 1.51 14.28
CA ALA A 218 -0.26 0.92 12.97
C ALA A 218 0.68 1.80 12.14
N THR A 219 0.45 3.13 12.11
CA THR A 219 1.32 4.05 11.36
C THR A 219 2.74 4.14 11.94
N GLN A 220 2.92 4.01 13.25
CA GLN A 220 4.25 3.91 13.86
C GLN A 220 4.96 2.61 13.45
N ARG A 221 4.27 1.48 13.46
CA ARG A 221 4.82 0.19 13.02
C ARG A 221 5.17 0.20 11.54
N LEU A 222 4.31 0.82 10.72
CA LEU A 222 4.54 1.02 9.28
C LEU A 222 5.84 1.82 9.03
N ASP A 223 5.99 2.96 9.73
CA ASP A 223 7.16 3.82 9.65
C ASP A 223 8.45 3.07 10.00
N ASP A 224 8.46 2.36 11.14
CA ASP A 224 9.61 1.58 11.59
C ASP A 224 10.05 0.55 10.54
N VAL A 225 9.11 -0.19 9.94
CA VAL A 225 9.42 -1.19 8.93
C VAL A 225 9.89 -0.55 7.63
N CYS A 226 9.21 0.48 7.14
CA CYS A 226 9.59 1.20 5.93
C CYS A 226 10.99 1.84 6.07
N PHE A 227 11.29 2.40 7.24
CA PHE A 227 12.61 2.95 7.52
C PHE A 227 13.70 1.87 7.46
N ARG A 228 13.50 0.75 8.15
CA ARG A 228 14.44 -0.38 8.16
C ARG A 228 14.68 -0.97 6.76
N LEU A 229 13.64 -1.06 5.93
CA LEU A 229 13.77 -1.51 4.54
C LEU A 229 14.80 -0.68 3.76
N ILE A 230 14.87 0.62 4.00
CA ILE A 230 15.80 1.54 3.33
C ILE A 230 17.15 1.61 4.05
N ASP A 231 17.15 1.85 5.37
CA ASP A 231 18.35 2.09 6.17
C ASP A 231 19.26 0.85 6.23
N GLU A 232 18.70 -0.32 6.44
CA GLU A 232 19.41 -1.61 6.45
C GLU A 232 19.67 -2.14 5.02
N LYS A 233 19.36 -1.35 3.98
CA LYS A 233 19.52 -1.68 2.55
C LYS A 233 18.82 -2.98 2.13
N LEU A 234 17.74 -3.35 2.80
CA LEU A 234 16.99 -4.60 2.51
C LEU A 234 16.34 -4.57 1.14
N VAL A 235 15.90 -3.38 0.68
CA VAL A 235 15.36 -3.20 -0.69
C VAL A 235 16.37 -3.53 -1.79
N ASP A 236 17.65 -3.64 -1.48
CA ASP A 236 18.68 -4.00 -2.45
C ASP A 236 18.78 -5.53 -2.64
N LYS A 237 18.10 -6.30 -1.79
CA LYS A 237 17.99 -7.76 -1.85
C LYS A 237 16.73 -8.25 -2.59
N LEU A 238 15.83 -7.32 -2.98
CA LEU A 238 14.55 -7.58 -3.65
C LEU A 238 14.68 -7.64 -5.18
#